data_7e44d7ceafd3f10617fc9f65f15e4412
#
_entry.id   7e44d7ceafd3f10617fc9f65f15e4412
#
_cell.length_a   1.000
_cell.length_b   1.000
_cell.length_c   1.000
_cell.angle_alpha   90.00
_cell.angle_beta   90.00
_cell.angle_gamma   90.00
#
_symmetry.space_group_name_H-M   'P 1'
#
loop_
_entity.id
_entity.type
_entity.pdbx_description
1 polymer ?
#
loop_
_entity_poly.entity_id
_entity_poly.type
_entity_poly.pdbx_seq_one_letter_code
_entity_poly.pdbx_strand_id
1 'polypeptide(L)'
;GLAAGLPPEQQIAARLAAQGFDLLIPAIISRDKLETEDARTQQADMTQREWIYRQAFHMGRHVIGYDVQRILGAVDWFAQNKPATAKIGMVGYGEGGLLALHAAAIDPRIDVTLISGYFNSSEAIWSEPIYRNVWRRSLSLGNAEVAALVMPRTLLIEHSEFPLVTGHKGDLSTPAKESVRAEFERIRYEQNDAPRQLFVEKNDEPTTRWSDETFTAFLNRFDLKPSEGTVAFDSDRRADAVARIAERKARCVRQAEEHVQSLVQQSEHVRDKFFLYNVKPEWQERPWSTDKSHAIEKPETFIAAAADYRRKFATEAMGRFDLSLASPNARTRKVAETELWTAYDVVLDVHDSLFAWGTLVIPKNMKPEERRPVVVCQHGRNGVPRDTIDNHTTAYNDFAAKLAERGFVTYAPHNLYRGEDQYRWLDRKANAIGCTLFSFIIAQHDQTLTWLSTLPFVDGDRIAFYGLSYGGETAVRVPPILEKYCLSICSGDFNQWTRKVASTDQPFSFMRTIEWEMPYWNLGHSFDYAEMTYLMFPRPFMVERGHHDGVGRDQWVAHEFAKVRYLYAQFGMSDRVDIEFFQGGHSINGQGTFDFLHKHLNWPAPDSEQ
;
A
#
# COMPACT_ATOMS: atom_id res chain seq x y z
N GLY A 1 25.28 11.06 19.14
CA GLY A 1 26.04 10.41 20.15
C GLY A 1 27.42 10.00 19.68
N LEU A 2 28.09 9.33 20.56
CA LEU A 2 29.36 8.71 20.21
C LEU A 2 29.09 7.44 19.42
N ALA A 3 29.51 7.39 18.17
CA ALA A 3 29.44 6.18 17.36
C ALA A 3 30.73 5.37 17.56
N ALA A 4 30.60 4.14 18.04
CA ALA A 4 31.75 3.26 18.21
C ALA A 4 32.43 3.00 16.85
N GLY A 5 33.76 3.02 16.81
CA GLY A 5 34.55 2.74 15.60
C GLY A 5 34.69 3.91 14.61
N LEU A 6 34.07 5.07 14.86
CA LEU A 6 34.30 6.25 14.05
C LEU A 6 35.51 7.06 14.56
N PRO A 7 36.36 7.58 13.69
CA PRO A 7 37.46 8.44 14.07
C PRO A 7 36.95 9.79 14.61
N PRO A 8 37.79 10.53 15.38
CA PRO A 8 37.37 11.75 16.07
C PRO A 8 36.73 12.82 15.19
N GLU A 9 37.24 13.01 13.97
CA GLU A 9 36.76 13.97 12.99
C GLU A 9 35.32 13.66 12.51
N GLN A 10 34.88 12.42 12.59
CA GLN A 10 33.54 11.98 12.26
C GLN A 10 32.57 11.95 13.46
N GLN A 11 33.04 12.23 14.65
CA GLN A 11 32.25 12.30 15.89
C GLN A 11 31.54 13.64 16.00
N ILE A 12 30.59 13.96 15.14
CA ILE A 12 29.96 15.29 15.01
C ILE A 12 29.41 15.81 16.33
N ALA A 13 28.80 14.97 17.16
CA ALA A 13 28.25 15.38 18.44
C ALA A 13 29.35 15.81 19.40
N ALA A 14 30.49 15.11 19.40
CA ALA A 14 31.67 15.50 20.22
C ALA A 14 32.26 16.83 19.75
N ARG A 15 32.39 16.99 18.41
CA ARG A 15 32.90 18.23 17.83
C ARG A 15 32.01 19.43 18.17
N LEU A 16 30.69 19.30 18.05
CA LEU A 16 29.74 20.35 18.40
C LEU A 16 29.75 20.67 19.93
N ALA A 17 29.79 19.64 20.77
CA ALA A 17 29.89 19.84 22.23
C ALA A 17 31.16 20.60 22.59
N ALA A 18 32.30 20.34 21.94
CA ALA A 18 33.56 21.06 22.13
C ALA A 18 33.45 22.54 21.72
N GLN A 19 32.51 22.92 20.86
CA GLN A 19 32.22 24.31 20.49
C GLN A 19 31.20 24.99 21.41
N GLY A 20 30.76 24.31 22.49
CA GLY A 20 29.83 24.87 23.49
C GLY A 20 28.33 24.72 23.12
N PHE A 21 27.98 23.91 22.17
CA PHE A 21 26.56 23.62 21.88
C PHE A 21 25.94 22.72 22.94
N ASP A 22 24.73 23.06 23.35
CA ASP A 22 23.82 22.11 23.97
C ASP A 22 23.26 21.14 22.94
N LEU A 23 23.38 19.84 23.18
CA LEU A 23 23.03 18.83 22.21
C LEU A 23 21.91 17.92 22.69
N LEU A 24 20.92 17.67 21.81
CA LEU A 24 19.92 16.65 21.98
C LEU A 24 19.97 15.70 20.77
N ILE A 25 20.14 14.40 21.02
CA ILE A 25 20.25 13.37 19.98
C ILE A 25 19.08 12.41 20.14
N PRO A 26 18.00 12.58 19.36
CA PRO A 26 16.84 11.70 19.41
C PRO A 26 17.19 10.27 18.98
N ALA A 27 16.63 9.28 19.68
CA ALA A 27 16.65 7.91 19.20
C ALA A 27 15.59 7.78 18.09
N ILE A 28 15.99 7.26 16.93
CA ILE A 28 15.09 6.95 15.81
C ILE A 28 14.76 5.45 15.82
N ILE A 29 13.68 5.07 15.10
CA ILE A 29 13.31 3.67 14.92
C ILE A 29 14.43 2.94 14.19
N SER A 30 14.92 1.85 14.79
CA SER A 30 16.14 1.17 14.36
C SER A 30 15.99 0.46 13.02
N ARG A 31 17.08 0.40 12.25
CA ARG A 31 17.25 -0.46 11.09
C ARG A 31 17.82 -1.84 11.45
N ASP A 32 18.01 -2.10 12.74
CA ASP A 32 18.45 -3.41 13.20
C ASP A 32 17.41 -4.46 12.83
N LYS A 33 17.86 -5.72 12.62
CA LYS A 33 16.98 -6.83 12.29
C LYS A 33 15.92 -7.02 13.39
N LEU A 34 14.72 -7.37 12.98
CA LEU A 34 13.66 -7.72 13.92
C LEU A 34 13.97 -9.06 14.55
N GLU A 35 14.19 -9.09 15.87
CA GLU A 35 14.38 -10.31 16.62
C GLU A 35 13.01 -10.94 16.90
N THR A 36 12.83 -12.20 16.53
CA THR A 36 11.58 -12.95 16.69
C THR A 36 11.83 -14.44 16.67
N GLU A 37 11.01 -15.20 17.39
CA GLU A 37 10.97 -16.67 17.36
C GLU A 37 9.98 -17.21 16.30
N ASP A 38 9.14 -16.38 15.72
CA ASP A 38 8.18 -16.77 14.68
C ASP A 38 8.91 -17.04 13.35
N ALA A 39 8.87 -18.28 12.88
CA ALA A 39 9.62 -18.74 11.70
C ALA A 39 9.23 -17.98 10.41
N ARG A 40 7.95 -17.59 10.25
CA ARG A 40 7.51 -16.84 9.07
C ARG A 40 8.05 -15.42 9.09
N THR A 41 8.03 -14.80 10.26
CA THR A 41 8.61 -13.46 10.45
C THR A 41 10.14 -13.49 10.25
N GLN A 42 10.82 -14.57 10.65
CA GLN A 42 12.24 -14.77 10.35
C GLN A 42 12.49 -14.89 8.84
N GLN A 43 11.64 -15.66 8.13
CA GLN A 43 11.73 -15.80 6.67
C GLN A 43 11.46 -14.47 5.93
N ALA A 44 10.61 -13.63 6.49
CA ALA A 44 10.31 -12.32 5.92
C ALA A 44 11.48 -11.33 6.02
N ASP A 45 12.49 -11.63 6.82
CA ASP A 45 13.76 -10.91 6.97
C ASP A 45 13.56 -9.38 7.08
N MET A 46 12.83 -8.96 8.10
CA MET A 46 12.45 -7.56 8.31
C MET A 46 13.39 -6.87 9.30
N THR A 47 13.57 -5.56 9.09
CA THR A 47 14.10 -4.66 10.10
C THR A 47 12.97 -4.17 11.03
N GLN A 48 13.33 -3.68 12.24
CA GLN A 48 12.37 -3.04 13.15
C GLN A 48 11.67 -1.84 12.47
N ARG A 49 12.39 -1.15 11.58
CA ARG A 49 11.86 0.00 10.82
C ARG A 49 10.83 -0.44 9.77
N GLU A 50 11.06 -1.56 9.09
CA GLU A 50 10.08 -2.15 8.17
C GLU A 50 8.84 -2.66 8.90
N TRP A 51 9.01 -3.28 10.08
CA TRP A 51 7.91 -3.72 10.92
C TRP A 51 6.92 -2.59 11.25
N ILE A 52 7.44 -1.43 11.67
CA ILE A 52 6.61 -0.26 11.92
C ILE A 52 6.05 0.30 10.61
N TYR A 53 6.85 0.34 9.53
CA TYR A 53 6.39 0.83 8.23
C TYR A 53 5.16 0.08 7.72
N ARG A 54 5.18 -1.25 7.67
CA ARG A 54 4.08 -2.06 7.09
C ARG A 54 2.74 -1.75 7.77
N GLN A 55 2.67 -1.84 9.07
CA GLN A 55 1.45 -1.60 9.82
C GLN A 55 1.02 -0.12 9.78
N ALA A 56 1.96 0.81 9.89
CA ALA A 56 1.68 2.24 9.88
C ALA A 56 1.17 2.72 8.52
N PHE A 57 1.76 2.25 7.41
CA PHE A 57 1.37 2.62 6.05
C PHE A 57 -0.10 2.30 5.78
N HIS A 58 -0.55 1.12 6.18
CA HIS A 58 -1.95 0.71 6.05
C HIS A 58 -2.90 1.61 6.86
N MET A 59 -2.42 2.16 7.98
CA MET A 59 -3.17 3.05 8.86
C MET A 59 -2.95 4.55 8.56
N GLY A 60 -2.45 4.90 7.38
CA GLY A 60 -2.21 6.29 6.97
C GLY A 60 -1.17 7.00 7.83
N ARG A 61 -0.20 6.26 8.34
CA ARG A 61 0.95 6.76 9.09
C ARG A 61 2.24 6.26 8.44
N HIS A 62 3.33 6.94 8.72
CA HIS A 62 4.62 6.56 8.15
C HIS A 62 5.71 6.55 9.23
N VAL A 63 6.64 5.61 9.13
CA VAL A 63 7.76 5.50 10.06
C VAL A 63 8.61 6.77 10.10
N ILE A 64 8.81 7.42 8.95
CA ILE A 64 9.47 8.73 8.84
C ILE A 64 8.71 9.78 9.65
N GLY A 65 7.38 9.81 9.58
CA GLY A 65 6.54 10.74 10.33
C GLY A 65 6.69 10.60 11.86
N TYR A 66 6.79 9.37 12.35
CA TYR A 66 7.06 9.13 13.77
C TYR A 66 8.41 9.69 14.23
N ASP A 67 9.44 9.51 13.41
CA ASP A 67 10.78 10.02 13.73
C ASP A 67 10.84 11.55 13.61
N VAL A 68 10.21 12.15 12.60
CA VAL A 68 10.06 13.62 12.49
C VAL A 68 9.35 14.19 13.71
N GLN A 69 8.25 13.57 14.16
CA GLN A 69 7.54 14.02 15.37
C GLN A 69 8.44 14.03 16.62
N ARG A 70 9.35 13.05 16.76
CA ARG A 70 10.33 13.04 17.86
C ARG A 70 11.32 14.20 17.77
N ILE A 71 11.73 14.54 16.55
CA ILE A 71 12.63 15.68 16.32
C ILE A 71 11.91 16.99 16.66
N LEU A 72 10.65 17.14 16.23
CA LEU A 72 9.85 18.33 16.60
C LEU A 72 9.68 18.44 18.12
N GLY A 73 9.47 17.33 18.82
CA GLY A 73 9.47 17.31 20.29
C GLY A 73 10.81 17.74 20.92
N ALA A 74 11.95 17.47 20.25
CA ALA A 74 13.25 17.99 20.69
C ALA A 74 13.37 19.51 20.46
N VAL A 75 12.84 20.02 19.34
CA VAL A 75 12.76 21.48 19.08
C VAL A 75 11.88 22.16 20.11
N ASP A 76 10.72 21.57 20.46
CA ASP A 76 9.84 22.07 21.52
C ASP A 76 10.57 22.17 22.86
N TRP A 77 11.37 21.15 23.21
CA TRP A 77 12.15 21.17 24.44
C TRP A 77 13.15 22.33 24.44
N PHE A 78 13.90 22.57 23.36
CA PHE A 78 14.82 23.71 23.27
C PHE A 78 14.08 25.04 23.38
N ALA A 79 12.97 25.21 22.66
CA ALA A 79 12.17 26.43 22.70
C ALA A 79 11.62 26.76 24.10
N GLN A 80 11.31 25.73 24.89
CA GLN A 80 10.81 25.90 26.28
C GLN A 80 11.93 26.11 27.32
N ASN A 81 13.13 25.59 27.09
CA ASN A 81 14.19 25.53 28.09
C ASN A 81 15.41 26.41 27.80
N LYS A 82 15.42 27.10 26.64
CA LYS A 82 16.49 28.01 26.24
C LYS A 82 15.95 29.42 25.99
N PRO A 83 16.79 30.45 26.04
CA PRO A 83 16.36 31.80 25.70
C PRO A 83 15.76 31.88 24.28
N ALA A 84 14.73 32.71 24.06
CA ALA A 84 14.09 32.90 22.78
C ALA A 84 15.02 33.39 21.66
N THR A 85 16.18 33.95 22.03
CA THR A 85 17.25 34.39 21.11
C THR A 85 18.22 33.29 20.72
N ALA A 86 18.14 32.11 21.35
CA ALA A 86 19.02 30.98 21.03
C ALA A 86 18.65 30.40 19.66
N LYS A 87 19.65 30.32 18.77
CA LYS A 87 19.48 29.67 17.47
C LYS A 87 19.46 28.16 17.62
N ILE A 88 18.58 27.49 16.84
CA ILE A 88 18.49 26.03 16.80
C ILE A 88 19.13 25.53 15.52
N GLY A 89 20.18 24.71 15.65
CA GLY A 89 20.82 23.99 14.55
C GLY A 89 20.38 22.54 14.49
N MET A 90 20.21 22.02 13.28
CA MET A 90 19.93 20.62 13.03
C MET A 90 20.99 19.99 12.14
N VAL A 91 21.49 18.82 12.53
CA VAL A 91 22.53 18.09 11.81
C VAL A 91 22.08 16.65 11.64
N GLY A 92 22.08 16.14 10.40
CA GLY A 92 21.65 14.78 10.11
C GLY A 92 22.50 14.08 9.06
N TYR A 93 22.75 12.77 9.25
CA TYR A 93 23.47 11.92 8.33
C TYR A 93 22.62 10.72 7.91
N GLY A 94 22.65 10.40 6.63
CA GLY A 94 21.88 9.28 6.07
C GLY A 94 20.39 9.39 6.38
N GLU A 95 19.80 8.45 7.12
CA GLU A 95 18.43 8.55 7.59
C GLU A 95 18.18 9.79 8.46
N GLY A 96 19.17 10.18 9.28
CA GLY A 96 19.11 11.44 10.03
C GLY A 96 19.10 12.66 9.11
N GLY A 97 19.76 12.60 7.95
CA GLY A 97 19.73 13.66 6.93
C GLY A 97 18.36 13.83 6.30
N LEU A 98 17.70 12.71 5.96
CA LEU A 98 16.30 12.68 5.50
C LEU A 98 15.38 13.35 6.53
N LEU A 99 15.51 12.94 7.79
CA LEU A 99 14.67 13.45 8.87
C LEU A 99 14.94 14.94 9.15
N ALA A 100 16.21 15.37 9.10
CA ALA A 100 16.58 16.77 9.28
C ALA A 100 15.97 17.68 8.21
N LEU A 101 16.01 17.24 6.93
CA LEU A 101 15.39 17.98 5.82
C LEU A 101 13.89 18.17 6.04
N HIS A 102 13.18 17.08 6.35
CA HIS A 102 11.72 17.13 6.53
C HIS A 102 11.31 17.91 7.79
N ALA A 103 12.04 17.74 8.90
CA ALA A 103 11.77 18.49 10.12
C ALA A 103 11.99 20.00 9.92
N ALA A 104 13.09 20.38 9.25
CA ALA A 104 13.37 21.79 8.96
C ALA A 104 12.35 22.40 7.98
N ALA A 105 11.84 21.63 7.03
CA ALA A 105 10.79 22.09 6.12
C ALA A 105 9.46 22.38 6.84
N ILE A 106 9.17 21.64 7.93
CA ILE A 106 7.92 21.74 8.71
C ILE A 106 8.02 22.79 9.82
N ASP A 107 9.17 22.87 10.51
CA ASP A 107 9.34 23.73 11.70
C ASP A 107 10.24 24.93 11.42
N PRO A 108 9.68 26.14 11.36
CA PRO A 108 10.43 27.36 11.08
C PRO A 108 11.38 27.79 12.21
N ARG A 109 11.33 27.17 13.39
CA ARG A 109 12.23 27.48 14.52
C ARG A 109 13.63 26.90 14.33
N ILE A 110 13.83 26.03 13.34
CA ILE A 110 15.14 25.47 13.01
C ILE A 110 15.87 26.47 12.10
N ASP A 111 16.88 27.18 12.62
CA ASP A 111 17.56 28.26 11.91
C ASP A 111 18.58 27.77 10.87
N VAL A 112 19.30 26.70 11.21
CA VAL A 112 20.39 26.15 10.39
C VAL A 112 20.26 24.64 10.27
N THR A 113 20.23 24.14 9.04
CA THR A 113 20.14 22.70 8.76
C THR A 113 21.36 22.23 7.98
N LEU A 114 22.02 21.17 8.46
CA LEU A 114 23.13 20.50 7.78
C LEU A 114 22.75 19.05 7.49
N ILE A 115 22.77 18.68 6.22
CA ILE A 115 22.45 17.34 5.71
C ILE A 115 23.68 16.73 5.10
N SER A 116 24.05 15.53 5.54
CA SER A 116 25.16 14.75 4.97
C SER A 116 24.70 13.35 4.59
N GLY A 117 25.16 12.82 3.47
CA GLY A 117 24.92 11.45 3.02
C GLY A 117 23.44 11.10 2.77
N TYR A 118 22.63 12.05 2.26
CA TYR A 118 21.21 11.80 1.96
C TYR A 118 20.72 12.47 0.68
N PHE A 119 21.09 13.69 0.36
CA PHE A 119 20.38 14.51 -0.64
C PHE A 119 20.61 14.04 -2.08
N ASN A 120 19.53 13.74 -2.81
CA ASN A 120 19.53 13.36 -4.22
C ASN A 120 18.13 13.49 -4.82
N SER A 121 17.98 13.28 -6.15
CA SER A 121 16.66 13.16 -6.78
C SER A 121 15.80 12.07 -6.11
N SER A 122 14.51 12.33 -5.96
CA SER A 122 13.54 11.37 -5.41
C SER A 122 12.90 10.47 -6.47
N GLU A 123 13.30 10.56 -7.75
CA GLU A 123 12.71 9.75 -8.83
C GLU A 123 12.94 8.25 -8.63
N ALA A 124 14.09 7.87 -8.07
CA ALA A 124 14.46 6.49 -7.81
C ALA A 124 14.06 5.98 -6.40
N ILE A 125 13.25 6.70 -5.64
CA ILE A 125 12.89 6.33 -4.26
C ILE A 125 12.21 4.94 -4.16
N TRP A 126 11.59 4.50 -5.23
CA TRP A 126 10.99 3.18 -5.34
C TRP A 126 12.02 2.04 -5.24
N SER A 127 13.30 2.28 -5.56
CA SER A 127 14.39 1.30 -5.44
C SER A 127 15.10 1.34 -4.09
N GLU A 128 14.83 2.33 -3.25
CA GLU A 128 15.39 2.43 -1.91
C GLU A 128 14.73 1.42 -0.95
N PRO A 129 15.24 1.22 0.28
CA PRO A 129 14.62 0.30 1.24
C PRO A 129 13.12 0.56 1.44
N ILE A 130 12.33 -0.50 1.60
CA ILE A 130 10.86 -0.45 1.64
C ILE A 130 10.29 0.57 2.64
N TYR A 131 10.95 0.80 3.76
CA TYR A 131 10.52 1.77 4.77
C TYR A 131 10.68 3.25 4.32
N ARG A 132 11.22 3.50 3.12
CA ARG A 132 11.25 4.80 2.44
C ARG A 132 10.17 4.95 1.37
N ASN A 133 9.30 3.96 1.19
CA ASN A 133 8.18 4.04 0.26
C ASN A 133 7.11 5.00 0.79
N VAL A 134 7.08 6.22 0.28
CA VAL A 134 6.11 7.25 0.64
C VAL A 134 5.07 7.40 -0.47
N TRP A 135 3.81 7.20 -0.13
CA TRP A 135 2.68 7.35 -1.05
C TRP A 135 2.65 8.73 -1.71
N ARG A 136 2.50 8.77 -3.04
CA ARG A 136 2.43 9.98 -3.88
C ARG A 136 3.66 10.89 -3.83
N ARG A 137 4.80 10.40 -3.35
CA ARG A 137 6.01 11.20 -3.16
C ARG A 137 6.47 11.90 -4.44
N SER A 138 6.40 11.23 -5.59
CA SER A 138 6.88 11.76 -6.88
C SER A 138 5.89 12.69 -7.58
N LEU A 139 4.63 12.77 -7.11
CA LEU A 139 3.63 13.66 -7.71
C LEU A 139 3.72 15.10 -7.23
N SER A 140 4.18 15.32 -6.00
CA SER A 140 3.97 16.60 -5.32
C SER A 140 5.26 17.28 -4.91
N LEU A 141 6.18 16.57 -4.26
CA LEU A 141 7.36 17.16 -3.62
C LEU A 141 8.58 16.23 -3.72
N GLY A 142 9.53 16.56 -4.61
CA GLY A 142 10.88 15.99 -4.59
C GLY A 142 11.72 16.54 -3.44
N ASN A 143 12.98 16.12 -3.36
CA ASN A 143 13.88 16.63 -2.32
C ASN A 143 14.22 18.12 -2.54
N ALA A 144 14.28 18.58 -3.79
CA ALA A 144 14.48 19.99 -4.10
C ALA A 144 13.31 20.86 -3.63
N GLU A 145 12.06 20.40 -3.81
CA GLU A 145 10.87 21.11 -3.36
C GLU A 145 10.77 21.15 -1.83
N VAL A 146 11.11 20.05 -1.14
CA VAL A 146 11.17 20.04 0.33
C VAL A 146 12.30 20.95 0.84
N ALA A 147 13.44 20.99 0.17
CA ALA A 147 14.54 21.91 0.49
C ALA A 147 14.14 23.38 0.29
N ALA A 148 13.31 23.68 -0.71
CA ALA A 148 12.78 25.03 -0.93
C ALA A 148 11.89 25.49 0.24
N LEU A 149 11.19 24.60 0.94
CA LEU A 149 10.41 24.93 2.14
C LEU A 149 11.28 25.30 3.35
N VAL A 150 12.57 25.00 3.35
CA VAL A 150 13.51 25.42 4.39
C VAL A 150 13.87 26.90 4.23
N MET A 151 13.84 27.42 3.01
CA MET A 151 14.20 28.81 2.73
C MET A 151 13.26 29.81 3.45
N PRO A 152 13.70 31.02 3.85
CA PRO A 152 15.05 31.61 3.68
C PRO A 152 16.08 31.19 4.75
N ARG A 153 15.78 30.20 5.60
CA ARG A 153 16.71 29.71 6.62
C ARG A 153 17.88 28.97 5.97
N THR A 154 18.97 28.80 6.72
CA THR A 154 20.18 28.19 6.16
C THR A 154 20.03 26.70 5.93
N LEU A 155 20.34 26.25 4.71
CA LEU A 155 20.45 24.83 4.34
C LEU A 155 21.85 24.54 3.79
N LEU A 156 22.56 23.66 4.45
CA LEU A 156 23.88 23.15 4.06
C LEU A 156 23.72 21.68 3.67
N ILE A 157 24.19 21.32 2.48
CA ILE A 157 24.12 19.95 1.95
C ILE A 157 25.54 19.47 1.65
N GLU A 158 25.92 18.33 2.20
CA GLU A 158 27.21 17.70 1.98
C GLU A 158 27.02 16.40 1.19
N HIS A 159 27.67 16.30 0.03
CA HIS A 159 27.78 15.05 -0.71
C HIS A 159 28.85 14.17 -0.06
N SER A 160 28.45 13.35 0.86
CA SER A 160 29.29 12.34 1.52
C SER A 160 28.82 10.93 1.20
N GLU A 161 29.59 9.92 1.59
CA GLU A 161 29.18 8.53 1.46
C GLU A 161 27.81 8.30 2.11
N PHE A 162 26.87 7.70 1.39
CA PHE A 162 25.60 7.27 1.94
C PHE A 162 25.80 5.97 2.75
N PRO A 163 24.95 5.70 3.77
CA PRO A 163 24.94 4.38 4.38
C PRO A 163 24.60 3.32 3.34
N LEU A 164 25.49 2.33 3.15
CA LEU A 164 25.20 1.21 2.26
C LEU A 164 24.12 0.32 2.89
N VAL A 165 23.06 0.08 2.15
CA VAL A 165 22.01 -0.90 2.47
C VAL A 165 21.80 -1.77 1.23
N THR A 166 21.83 -3.08 1.40
CA THR A 166 21.55 -4.05 0.34
C THR A 166 20.49 -5.03 0.79
N GLY A 167 19.55 -5.36 -0.09
CA GLY A 167 18.50 -6.33 0.24
C GLY A 167 17.47 -6.47 -0.87
N HIS A 168 16.73 -7.58 -0.84
CA HIS A 168 15.70 -7.87 -1.83
C HIS A 168 14.51 -6.89 -1.83
N LYS A 169 14.42 -6.02 -0.81
CA LYS A 169 13.37 -4.99 -0.68
C LYS A 169 13.89 -3.57 -0.88
N GLY A 170 15.04 -3.42 -1.50
CA GLY A 170 15.62 -2.15 -1.91
C GLY A 170 17.02 -1.90 -1.42
N ASP A 171 17.74 -1.14 -2.21
CA ASP A 171 19.13 -0.81 -2.00
C ASP A 171 19.30 0.69 -1.73
N LEU A 172 20.36 1.02 -1.00
CA LEU A 172 20.78 2.40 -0.81
C LEU A 172 22.30 2.46 -1.03
N SER A 173 22.72 3.33 -1.93
CA SER A 173 24.14 3.59 -2.24
C SER A 173 24.36 5.08 -2.45
N THR A 174 25.61 5.50 -2.42
CA THR A 174 25.99 6.89 -2.69
C THR A 174 25.69 7.25 -4.15
N PRO A 175 24.88 8.29 -4.40
CA PRO A 175 24.58 8.75 -5.76
C PRO A 175 25.81 9.46 -6.38
N ALA A 176 25.84 9.54 -7.70
CA ALA A 176 26.81 10.36 -8.41
C ALA A 176 26.65 11.84 -8.03
N LYS A 177 27.76 12.56 -7.92
CA LYS A 177 27.75 13.98 -7.52
C LYS A 177 26.96 14.87 -8.48
N GLU A 178 26.94 14.51 -9.78
CA GLU A 178 26.18 15.21 -10.81
C GLU A 178 24.68 15.16 -10.52
N SER A 179 24.17 14.00 -10.07
CA SER A 179 22.77 13.82 -9.68
C SER A 179 22.43 14.69 -8.45
N VAL A 180 23.31 14.70 -7.46
CA VAL A 180 23.13 15.56 -6.26
C VAL A 180 23.17 17.03 -6.62
N ARG A 181 24.11 17.44 -7.49
CA ARG A 181 24.23 18.81 -7.99
C ARG A 181 22.98 19.22 -8.77
N ALA A 182 22.51 18.38 -9.69
CA ALA A 182 21.32 18.65 -10.48
C ALA A 182 20.09 18.84 -9.59
N GLU A 183 19.92 17.99 -8.57
CA GLU A 183 18.82 18.14 -7.61
C GLU A 183 18.95 19.41 -6.75
N PHE A 184 20.18 19.75 -6.35
CA PHE A 184 20.42 20.99 -5.61
C PHE A 184 20.10 22.23 -6.45
N GLU A 185 20.43 22.25 -7.74
CA GLU A 185 20.14 23.35 -8.66
C GLU A 185 18.64 23.50 -8.93
N ARG A 186 17.87 22.44 -8.76
CA ARG A 186 16.39 22.47 -8.84
C ARG A 186 15.72 23.20 -7.67
N ILE A 187 16.42 23.44 -6.56
CA ILE A 187 15.83 24.16 -5.42
C ILE A 187 15.48 25.57 -5.90
N ARG A 188 14.19 25.90 -5.94
CA ARG A 188 13.69 27.21 -6.37
C ARG A 188 13.32 28.05 -5.15
N TYR A 189 13.81 29.29 -5.15
CA TYR A 189 13.43 30.31 -4.19
C TYR A 189 13.51 31.68 -4.87
N GLU A 190 12.53 32.55 -4.68
CA GLU A 190 12.38 33.81 -5.43
C GLU A 190 13.49 34.84 -5.17
N GLN A 191 14.17 34.74 -4.04
CA GLN A 191 15.27 35.64 -3.68
C GLN A 191 16.61 35.01 -4.05
N ASN A 192 17.41 35.71 -4.87
CA ASN A 192 18.68 35.21 -5.39
C ASN A 192 19.75 34.93 -4.31
N ASP A 193 19.62 35.51 -3.11
CA ASP A 193 20.58 35.38 -2.00
C ASP A 193 20.18 34.31 -0.96
N ALA A 194 19.46 33.27 -1.35
CA ALA A 194 19.09 32.19 -0.44
C ALA A 194 20.34 31.55 0.21
N PRO A 195 20.38 31.40 1.54
CA PRO A 195 21.55 30.89 2.25
C PRO A 195 21.61 29.35 2.16
N ARG A 196 21.76 28.86 0.93
CA ARG A 196 21.96 27.42 0.65
C ARG A 196 23.37 27.20 0.11
N GLN A 197 24.00 26.10 0.49
CA GLN A 197 25.33 25.75 0.04
C GLN A 197 25.46 24.24 -0.15
N LEU A 198 26.07 23.83 -1.26
CA LEU A 198 26.42 22.44 -1.56
C LEU A 198 27.94 22.26 -1.41
N PHE A 199 28.33 21.28 -0.62
CA PHE A 199 29.71 20.85 -0.43
C PHE A 199 29.96 19.55 -1.18
N VAL A 200 30.86 19.59 -2.18
CA VAL A 200 31.26 18.45 -3.00
C VAL A 200 32.77 18.49 -3.16
N GLU A 201 33.44 17.37 -2.96
CA GLU A 201 34.88 17.31 -3.19
C GLU A 201 35.27 17.57 -4.64
N LYS A 202 36.51 18.10 -4.82
CA LYS A 202 37.04 18.44 -6.13
C LYS A 202 37.41 17.22 -6.98
N ASN A 203 37.62 16.06 -6.35
CA ASN A 203 38.20 14.85 -6.98
C ASN A 203 37.17 13.75 -7.29
N ASP A 204 35.94 14.04 -7.62
CA ASP A 204 34.87 13.11 -7.99
C ASP A 204 34.46 12.05 -6.93
N GLU A 205 35.21 11.91 -5.85
CA GLU A 205 34.86 11.03 -4.75
C GLU A 205 33.97 11.74 -3.72
N PRO A 206 33.06 11.01 -3.03
CA PRO A 206 32.25 11.60 -1.96
C PRO A 206 33.15 12.10 -0.82
N THR A 207 32.79 13.24 -0.22
CA THR A 207 33.51 13.74 0.95
C THR A 207 33.41 12.74 2.11
N THR A 208 34.42 12.70 2.95
CA THR A 208 34.27 12.12 4.27
C THR A 208 33.19 12.91 5.02
N ARG A 209 32.20 12.22 5.62
CA ARG A 209 31.12 12.90 6.36
C ARG A 209 31.68 13.89 7.39
N TRP A 210 31.06 15.07 7.47
CA TRP A 210 31.42 16.14 8.38
C TRP A 210 32.82 16.74 8.10
N SER A 211 33.10 16.97 6.83
CA SER A 211 34.35 17.64 6.42
C SER A 211 34.59 18.92 7.20
N ASP A 212 35.83 19.33 7.37
CA ASP A 212 36.17 20.55 8.09
C ASP A 212 35.59 21.80 7.42
N GLU A 213 35.46 21.78 6.09
CA GLU A 213 34.81 22.84 5.33
C GLU A 213 33.32 22.95 5.72
N THR A 214 32.60 21.83 5.67
CA THR A 214 31.17 21.76 6.05
C THR A 214 30.95 22.12 7.51
N PHE A 215 31.79 21.61 8.39
CA PHE A 215 31.73 21.91 9.83
C PHE A 215 31.95 23.40 10.10
N THR A 216 32.97 24.00 9.47
CA THR A 216 33.26 25.43 9.57
C THR A 216 32.11 26.28 9.05
N ALA A 217 31.55 25.91 7.91
CA ALA A 217 30.40 26.62 7.34
C ALA A 217 29.19 26.57 8.28
N PHE A 218 28.94 25.44 8.96
CA PHE A 218 27.88 25.31 9.95
C PHE A 218 28.12 26.23 11.15
N LEU A 219 29.35 26.23 11.74
CA LEU A 219 29.71 27.07 12.89
C LEU A 219 29.58 28.57 12.58
N ASN A 220 30.00 29.00 11.37
CA ASN A 220 29.92 30.40 10.95
C ASN A 220 28.48 30.96 11.00
N ARG A 221 27.45 30.09 10.89
CA ARG A 221 26.01 30.48 11.01
C ARG A 221 25.60 30.81 12.44
N PHE A 222 26.43 30.42 13.40
CA PHE A 222 26.28 30.72 14.84
C PHE A 222 27.29 31.76 15.33
N ASP A 223 28.00 32.40 14.40
CA ASP A 223 29.05 33.36 14.71
C ASP A 223 30.22 32.75 15.51
N LEU A 224 30.47 31.43 15.32
CA LEU A 224 31.51 30.66 15.96
C LEU A 224 32.63 30.31 14.97
N LYS A 225 33.87 30.22 15.47
CA LYS A 225 35.01 29.70 14.72
C LYS A 225 35.44 28.35 15.30
N PRO A 226 35.91 27.39 14.46
CA PRO A 226 36.42 26.13 14.98
C PRO A 226 37.49 26.35 16.06
N SER A 227 37.36 25.69 17.21
CA SER A 227 38.35 25.63 18.25
C SER A 227 38.92 24.22 18.37
N GLU A 228 40.20 24.08 18.76
CA GLU A 228 40.87 22.79 18.95
C GLU A 228 40.45 22.05 20.24
N GLY A 229 39.33 22.43 20.84
CA GLY A 229 38.83 21.79 22.06
C GLY A 229 38.45 20.33 21.83
N THR A 230 38.90 19.44 22.69
CA THR A 230 38.45 18.06 22.79
C THR A 230 37.60 17.87 24.05
N VAL A 231 36.45 17.23 23.90
CA VAL A 231 35.66 16.80 25.08
C VAL A 231 36.19 15.46 25.54
N ALA A 232 36.71 15.40 26.77
CA ALA A 232 37.07 14.14 27.39
C ALA A 232 35.81 13.37 27.77
N PHE A 233 35.70 12.13 27.31
CA PHE A 233 34.59 11.23 27.64
C PHE A 233 35.01 10.26 28.74
N ASP A 234 34.24 10.22 29.80
CA ASP A 234 34.34 9.23 30.87
C ASP A 234 33.91 7.85 30.35
N SER A 235 34.82 6.85 30.47
CA SER A 235 34.58 5.47 29.99
C SER A 235 33.40 4.79 30.68
N ASP A 236 33.18 5.06 31.97
CA ASP A 236 32.12 4.41 32.76
C ASP A 236 30.75 4.97 32.38
N ARG A 237 30.66 6.28 32.15
CA ARG A 237 29.46 6.92 31.59
C ARG A 237 29.15 6.45 30.17
N ARG A 238 30.15 5.98 29.42
CA ARG A 238 29.97 5.46 28.05
C ARG A 238 29.25 4.12 28.06
N ALA A 239 29.59 3.19 28.95
CA ALA A 239 28.94 1.89 29.06
C ALA A 239 27.44 2.04 29.40
N ASP A 240 27.14 2.87 30.42
CA ASP A 240 25.77 3.21 30.79
C ASP A 240 24.99 3.87 29.63
N ALA A 241 25.64 4.76 28.88
CA ALA A 241 25.01 5.42 27.74
C ALA A 241 24.64 4.44 26.63
N VAL A 242 25.48 3.42 26.32
CA VAL A 242 25.20 2.39 25.32
C VAL A 242 24.00 1.55 25.74
N ALA A 243 23.93 1.10 27.00
CA ALA A 243 22.77 0.35 27.51
C ALA A 243 21.46 1.17 27.41
N ARG A 244 21.49 2.43 27.79
CA ARG A 244 20.35 3.34 27.71
C ARG A 244 19.94 3.64 26.27
N ILE A 245 20.87 3.64 25.30
CA ILE A 245 20.53 3.79 23.87
C ILE A 245 19.73 2.60 23.38
N ALA A 246 20.15 1.37 23.71
CA ALA A 246 19.43 0.15 23.33
C ALA A 246 17.99 0.15 23.89
N GLU A 247 17.83 0.48 25.18
CA GLU A 247 16.51 0.60 25.81
C GLU A 247 15.63 1.68 25.14
N ARG A 248 16.21 2.84 24.82
CA ARG A 248 15.47 3.92 24.12
C ARG A 248 15.03 3.50 22.74
N LYS A 249 15.89 2.82 21.96
CA LYS A 249 15.53 2.27 20.64
C LYS A 249 14.37 1.28 20.76
N ALA A 250 14.46 0.31 21.67
CA ALA A 250 13.40 -0.68 21.90
C ALA A 250 12.08 0.01 22.33
N ARG A 251 12.15 1.02 23.21
CA ARG A 251 10.98 1.81 23.60
C ARG A 251 10.36 2.55 22.42
N CYS A 252 11.17 3.13 21.52
CA CYS A 252 10.67 3.81 20.33
C CYS A 252 9.85 2.88 19.43
N VAL A 253 10.31 1.65 19.23
CA VAL A 253 9.61 0.63 18.46
C VAL A 253 8.30 0.25 19.15
N ARG A 254 8.33 -0.11 20.45
CA ARG A 254 7.12 -0.46 21.20
C ARG A 254 6.07 0.64 21.17
N GLN A 255 6.43 1.89 21.45
CA GLN A 255 5.49 3.02 21.46
C GLN A 255 4.89 3.29 20.08
N ALA A 256 5.67 3.15 19.01
CA ALA A 256 5.15 3.27 17.65
C ALA A 256 4.18 2.13 17.31
N GLU A 257 4.52 0.89 17.69
CA GLU A 257 3.64 -0.27 17.51
C GLU A 257 2.35 -0.13 18.32
N GLU A 258 2.44 0.18 19.62
CA GLU A 258 1.27 0.40 20.49
C GLU A 258 0.31 1.45 19.91
N HIS A 259 0.87 2.56 19.41
CA HIS A 259 0.06 3.60 18.77
C HIS A 259 -0.62 3.06 17.48
N VAL A 260 0.10 2.36 16.60
CA VAL A 260 -0.50 1.82 15.38
C VAL A 260 -1.55 0.76 15.72
N GLN A 261 -1.29 -0.14 16.69
CA GLN A 261 -2.28 -1.15 17.10
C GLN A 261 -3.53 -0.51 17.71
N SER A 262 -3.41 0.63 18.39
CA SER A 262 -4.58 1.39 18.84
C SER A 262 -5.40 1.94 17.65
N LEU A 263 -4.74 2.37 16.56
CA LEU A 263 -5.42 2.78 15.33
C LEU A 263 -6.13 1.60 14.66
N VAL A 264 -5.50 0.41 14.62
CA VAL A 264 -6.10 -0.82 14.08
C VAL A 264 -7.37 -1.17 14.86
N GLN A 265 -7.34 -1.09 16.19
CA GLN A 265 -8.51 -1.37 17.04
C GLN A 265 -9.68 -0.39 16.81
N GLN A 266 -9.36 0.88 16.51
CA GLN A 266 -10.36 1.93 16.29
C GLN A 266 -10.79 2.04 14.81
N SER A 267 -10.16 1.31 13.91
CA SER A 267 -10.26 1.50 12.46
C SER A 267 -11.68 1.39 11.93
N GLU A 268 -12.48 0.44 12.42
CA GLU A 268 -13.87 0.26 12.01
C GLU A 268 -14.71 1.50 12.30
N HIS A 269 -14.61 2.03 13.51
CA HIS A 269 -15.32 3.26 13.89
C HIS A 269 -14.89 4.48 13.06
N VAL A 270 -13.60 4.55 12.69
CA VAL A 270 -13.10 5.61 11.81
C VAL A 270 -13.67 5.45 10.40
N ARG A 271 -13.75 4.24 9.86
CA ARG A 271 -14.35 3.95 8.55
C ARG A 271 -15.85 4.26 8.52
N ASP A 272 -16.58 3.89 9.57
CA ASP A 272 -18.00 4.22 9.69
C ASP A 272 -18.21 5.74 9.62
N LYS A 273 -17.42 6.51 10.35
CA LYS A 273 -17.45 7.97 10.27
C LYS A 273 -17.01 8.53 8.93
N PHE A 274 -16.01 7.91 8.30
CA PHE A 274 -15.52 8.35 7.00
C PHE A 274 -16.55 8.12 5.89
N PHE A 275 -17.26 6.99 5.89
CA PHE A 275 -18.14 6.58 4.81
C PHE A 275 -19.60 6.45 5.26
N LEU A 276 -19.93 5.43 6.03
CA LEU A 276 -21.31 5.00 6.25
C LEU A 276 -22.15 6.09 6.91
N TYR A 277 -21.64 6.74 7.96
CA TYR A 277 -22.37 7.79 8.66
C TYR A 277 -22.45 9.11 7.91
N ASN A 278 -21.57 9.33 6.92
CA ASN A 278 -21.70 10.47 6.01
C ASN A 278 -22.78 10.22 4.95
N VAL A 279 -22.93 8.96 4.51
CA VAL A 279 -23.96 8.57 3.53
C VAL A 279 -25.31 8.35 4.19
N LYS A 280 -25.32 7.85 5.43
CA LYS A 280 -26.49 7.50 6.23
C LYS A 280 -26.34 8.01 7.68
N PRO A 281 -26.42 9.35 7.91
CA PRO A 281 -26.22 9.93 9.23
C PRO A 281 -27.17 9.37 10.30
N GLU A 282 -28.41 9.06 9.91
CA GLU A 282 -29.44 8.49 10.79
C GLU A 282 -29.08 7.10 11.35
N TRP A 283 -28.10 6.41 10.79
CA TRP A 283 -27.64 5.12 11.30
C TRP A 283 -26.68 5.24 12.47
N GLN A 284 -26.06 6.40 12.66
CA GLN A 284 -25.19 6.66 13.80
C GLN A 284 -25.95 6.71 15.13
N GLU A 285 -27.16 7.24 15.12
CA GLU A 285 -27.95 7.57 16.31
C GLU A 285 -29.20 6.70 16.46
N ARG A 286 -29.21 5.47 15.92
CA ARG A 286 -30.38 4.58 16.08
C ARG A 286 -30.61 4.22 17.54
N PRO A 287 -31.61 4.77 18.19
CA PRO A 287 -32.00 4.32 19.54
C PRO A 287 -32.57 2.90 19.46
N TRP A 288 -32.48 2.17 20.56
CA TRP A 288 -33.19 0.92 20.67
C TRP A 288 -34.70 1.17 20.43
N SER A 289 -35.29 0.51 19.44
CA SER A 289 -36.71 0.61 19.11
C SER A 289 -37.34 -0.76 19.06
N THR A 290 -38.56 -0.84 19.64
CA THR A 290 -39.44 -2.01 19.51
C THR A 290 -40.35 -1.91 18.28
N ASP A 291 -40.29 -0.81 17.55
CA ASP A 291 -41.08 -0.62 16.34
C ASP A 291 -40.61 -1.62 15.26
N LYS A 292 -41.57 -2.41 14.79
CA LYS A 292 -41.34 -3.42 13.73
C LYS A 292 -41.59 -2.88 12.34
N SER A 293 -42.08 -1.66 12.19
CA SER A 293 -42.33 -1.01 10.91
C SER A 293 -41.07 -0.31 10.42
N HIS A 294 -40.17 -1.05 9.77
CA HIS A 294 -39.07 -0.45 9.07
C HIS A 294 -39.46 -0.17 7.62
N ALA A 295 -39.54 1.10 7.25
CA ALA A 295 -39.72 1.49 5.85
C ALA A 295 -38.51 1.02 5.04
N ILE A 296 -38.76 0.28 3.96
CA ILE A 296 -37.73 -0.09 3.00
C ILE A 296 -37.24 1.18 2.31
N GLU A 297 -35.94 1.42 2.37
CA GLU A 297 -35.32 2.59 1.75
C GLU A 297 -35.19 2.43 0.22
N LYS A 298 -35.09 3.56 -0.49
CA LYS A 298 -34.90 3.54 -1.94
C LYS A 298 -33.41 3.39 -2.27
N PRO A 299 -33.02 2.39 -3.07
CA PRO A 299 -31.60 2.14 -3.44
C PRO A 299 -30.89 3.35 -4.05
N GLU A 300 -31.61 4.14 -4.87
CA GLU A 300 -31.06 5.26 -5.62
C GLU A 300 -30.47 6.33 -4.70
N THR A 301 -31.03 6.53 -3.52
CA THR A 301 -30.51 7.51 -2.55
C THR A 301 -29.14 7.12 -2.03
N PHE A 302 -28.95 5.83 -1.70
CA PHE A 302 -27.66 5.32 -1.25
C PHE A 302 -26.64 5.33 -2.39
N ILE A 303 -27.03 4.88 -3.58
CA ILE A 303 -26.14 4.84 -4.78
C ILE A 303 -25.61 6.24 -5.09
N ALA A 304 -26.49 7.24 -5.09
CA ALA A 304 -26.10 8.63 -5.35
C ALA A 304 -25.16 9.19 -4.26
N ALA A 305 -25.45 8.94 -3.00
CA ALA A 305 -24.63 9.39 -1.89
C ALA A 305 -23.27 8.68 -1.83
N ALA A 306 -23.20 7.40 -2.22
CA ALA A 306 -21.96 6.61 -2.25
C ALA A 306 -21.07 6.91 -3.49
N ALA A 307 -21.56 7.65 -4.48
CA ALA A 307 -20.83 7.88 -5.74
C ALA A 307 -19.46 8.58 -5.52
N ASP A 308 -19.40 9.56 -4.59
CA ASP A 308 -18.13 10.23 -4.25
C ASP A 308 -17.12 9.26 -3.60
N TYR A 309 -17.60 8.35 -2.75
CA TYR A 309 -16.76 7.31 -2.12
C TYR A 309 -16.26 6.29 -3.13
N ARG A 310 -17.07 5.93 -4.14
CA ARG A 310 -16.61 5.10 -5.26
C ARG A 310 -15.49 5.79 -6.04
N ARG A 311 -15.63 7.08 -6.32
CA ARG A 311 -14.59 7.88 -6.97
C ARG A 311 -13.32 7.93 -6.10
N LYS A 312 -13.44 8.23 -4.79
CA LYS A 312 -12.30 8.21 -3.85
C LYS A 312 -11.63 6.85 -3.80
N PHE A 313 -12.40 5.77 -3.73
CA PHE A 313 -11.85 4.42 -3.76
C PHE A 313 -11.04 4.17 -5.04
N ALA A 314 -11.59 4.55 -6.20
CA ALA A 314 -10.91 4.39 -7.48
C ALA A 314 -9.61 5.22 -7.57
N THR A 315 -9.62 6.49 -7.15
CA THR A 315 -8.53 7.43 -7.42
C THR A 315 -7.54 7.60 -6.27
N GLU A 316 -7.98 7.45 -5.02
CA GLU A 316 -7.16 7.73 -3.84
C GLU A 316 -6.66 6.44 -3.16
N ALA A 317 -7.46 5.35 -3.17
CA ALA A 317 -7.09 4.07 -2.58
C ALA A 317 -6.45 3.12 -3.60
N MET A 318 -7.07 2.91 -4.78
CA MET A 318 -6.56 2.00 -5.82
C MET A 318 -5.66 2.72 -6.83
N GLY A 319 -5.84 4.02 -7.05
CA GLY A 319 -5.02 4.80 -7.97
C GLY A 319 -5.32 4.51 -9.44
N ARG A 320 -6.62 4.47 -9.84
CA ARG A 320 -7.01 4.26 -11.24
C ARG A 320 -6.31 5.24 -12.17
N PHE A 321 -5.74 4.75 -13.28
CA PHE A 321 -5.13 5.60 -14.31
C PHE A 321 -6.18 6.49 -14.97
N ASP A 322 -5.84 7.76 -15.11
CA ASP A 322 -6.62 8.74 -15.90
C ASP A 322 -6.09 8.76 -17.35
N LEU A 323 -6.22 7.61 -18.01
CA LEU A 323 -5.79 7.39 -19.39
C LEU A 323 -6.92 6.75 -20.18
N SER A 324 -7.10 7.21 -21.42
CA SER A 324 -8.02 6.56 -22.36
C SER A 324 -7.50 5.18 -22.78
N LEU A 325 -8.39 4.19 -22.83
CA LEU A 325 -8.05 2.87 -23.34
C LEU A 325 -7.69 2.95 -24.84
N ALA A 326 -6.70 2.18 -25.24
CA ALA A 326 -6.40 1.95 -26.66
C ALA A 326 -7.50 1.14 -27.34
N SER A 327 -7.48 1.06 -28.68
CA SER A 327 -8.28 0.06 -29.40
C SER A 327 -7.86 -1.34 -28.92
N PRO A 328 -8.80 -2.26 -28.63
CA PRO A 328 -8.46 -3.58 -28.09
C PRO A 328 -7.51 -4.41 -28.97
N ASN A 329 -7.55 -4.23 -30.31
CA ASN A 329 -6.71 -4.96 -31.27
C ASN A 329 -6.58 -6.45 -30.90
N ALA A 330 -7.72 -7.12 -30.75
CA ALA A 330 -7.82 -8.47 -30.21
C ALA A 330 -7.07 -9.49 -31.08
N ARG A 331 -6.12 -10.19 -30.49
CA ARG A 331 -5.39 -11.30 -31.11
C ARG A 331 -5.77 -12.58 -30.39
N THR A 332 -6.24 -13.57 -31.17
CA THR A 332 -6.75 -14.81 -30.58
C THR A 332 -6.07 -16.04 -31.21
N ARG A 333 -5.90 -17.08 -30.39
CA ARG A 333 -5.37 -18.38 -30.81
C ARG A 333 -6.11 -19.50 -30.10
N LYS A 334 -6.67 -20.46 -30.87
CA LYS A 334 -7.25 -21.69 -30.30
C LYS A 334 -6.17 -22.47 -29.55
N VAL A 335 -6.43 -22.83 -28.28
CA VAL A 335 -5.46 -23.50 -27.41
C VAL A 335 -5.95 -24.83 -26.83
N ALA A 336 -7.27 -25.01 -26.74
CA ALA A 336 -7.86 -26.27 -26.31
C ALA A 336 -9.26 -26.47 -26.90
N GLU A 337 -9.70 -27.71 -26.92
CA GLU A 337 -11.03 -28.09 -27.36
C GLU A 337 -11.45 -29.40 -26.69
N THR A 338 -12.69 -29.47 -26.27
CA THR A 338 -13.37 -30.69 -25.78
C THR A 338 -14.64 -30.94 -26.64
N GLU A 339 -15.42 -31.92 -26.28
CA GLU A 339 -16.74 -32.11 -26.88
C GLU A 339 -17.74 -31.01 -26.52
N LEU A 340 -17.56 -30.34 -25.38
CA LEU A 340 -18.50 -29.37 -24.79
C LEU A 340 -18.13 -27.93 -25.05
N TRP A 341 -16.83 -27.59 -25.16
CA TRP A 341 -16.36 -26.20 -25.31
C TRP A 341 -15.06 -26.08 -26.14
N THR A 342 -14.78 -24.87 -26.60
CA THR A 342 -13.51 -24.50 -27.26
C THR A 342 -12.87 -23.32 -26.52
N ALA A 343 -11.56 -23.36 -26.31
CA ALA A 343 -10.81 -22.32 -25.62
C ALA A 343 -9.81 -21.58 -26.53
N TYR A 344 -9.76 -20.27 -26.38
CA TYR A 344 -8.88 -19.37 -27.13
C TYR A 344 -8.08 -18.48 -26.19
N ASP A 345 -6.76 -18.44 -26.33
CA ASP A 345 -5.94 -17.37 -25.75
C ASP A 345 -6.28 -16.07 -26.47
N VAL A 346 -6.36 -15.00 -25.69
CA VAL A 346 -6.72 -13.66 -26.14
C VAL A 346 -5.73 -12.65 -25.59
N VAL A 347 -5.22 -11.77 -26.46
CA VAL A 347 -4.39 -10.62 -26.05
C VAL A 347 -5.07 -9.35 -26.54
N LEU A 348 -5.22 -8.37 -25.67
CA LEU A 348 -5.85 -7.07 -25.92
C LEU A 348 -4.86 -5.95 -25.59
N ASP A 349 -4.73 -4.96 -26.45
CA ASP A 349 -3.97 -3.75 -26.12
C ASP A 349 -4.80 -2.90 -25.15
N VAL A 350 -4.17 -2.41 -24.08
CA VAL A 350 -4.83 -1.60 -23.04
C VAL A 350 -4.36 -0.14 -23.12
N HIS A 351 -3.05 0.06 -23.09
CA HIS A 351 -2.33 1.31 -23.32
C HIS A 351 -1.06 0.98 -24.11
N ASP A 352 -0.29 1.99 -24.54
CA ASP A 352 0.90 1.79 -25.38
C ASP A 352 1.87 0.72 -24.85
N SER A 353 2.02 0.59 -23.53
CA SER A 353 2.94 -0.36 -22.88
C SER A 353 2.23 -1.38 -21.98
N LEU A 354 0.92 -1.45 -22.03
CA LEU A 354 0.12 -2.37 -21.22
C LEU A 354 -0.85 -3.17 -22.09
N PHE A 355 -0.84 -4.48 -21.96
CA PHE A 355 -1.81 -5.37 -22.57
C PHE A 355 -2.55 -6.21 -21.53
N ALA A 356 -3.72 -6.70 -21.86
CA ALA A 356 -4.43 -7.72 -21.12
C ALA A 356 -4.32 -9.07 -21.88
N TRP A 357 -4.14 -10.15 -21.11
CA TRP A 357 -4.13 -11.50 -21.63
C TRP A 357 -5.08 -12.37 -20.83
N GLY A 358 -5.71 -13.32 -21.48
CA GLY A 358 -6.58 -14.31 -20.84
C GLY A 358 -6.96 -15.42 -21.77
N THR A 359 -7.79 -16.35 -21.29
CA THR A 359 -8.34 -17.45 -22.06
C THR A 359 -9.87 -17.37 -22.08
N LEU A 360 -10.44 -17.22 -23.28
CA LEU A 360 -11.88 -17.25 -23.52
C LEU A 360 -12.32 -18.69 -23.77
N VAL A 361 -13.34 -19.17 -23.07
CA VAL A 361 -13.94 -20.50 -23.26
C VAL A 361 -15.37 -20.33 -23.74
N ILE A 362 -15.66 -20.93 -24.88
CA ILE A 362 -16.95 -20.80 -25.56
C ILE A 362 -17.63 -22.18 -25.61
N PRO A 363 -18.85 -22.34 -25.04
CA PRO A 363 -19.64 -23.56 -25.15
C PRO A 363 -19.97 -23.91 -26.60
N LYS A 364 -19.97 -25.19 -26.97
CA LYS A 364 -20.30 -25.65 -28.34
C LYS A 364 -21.81 -25.75 -28.63
N ASN A 365 -22.64 -25.81 -27.59
CA ASN A 365 -24.09 -25.96 -27.71
C ASN A 365 -24.83 -24.63 -27.92
N MET A 366 -24.13 -23.59 -28.41
CA MET A 366 -24.74 -22.28 -28.70
C MET A 366 -25.60 -22.32 -29.94
N LYS A 367 -26.78 -21.69 -29.84
CA LYS A 367 -27.65 -21.49 -31.02
C LYS A 367 -27.19 -20.26 -31.81
N PRO A 368 -27.48 -20.23 -33.13
CA PRO A 368 -27.27 -19.00 -33.90
C PRO A 368 -27.96 -17.80 -33.23
N GLU A 369 -27.27 -16.66 -33.17
CA GLU A 369 -27.75 -15.39 -32.57
C GLU A 369 -28.04 -15.43 -31.07
N GLU A 370 -27.76 -16.55 -30.38
CA GLU A 370 -27.89 -16.64 -28.92
C GLU A 370 -26.80 -15.81 -28.23
N ARG A 371 -27.23 -14.97 -27.30
CA ARG A 371 -26.31 -14.25 -26.41
C ARG A 371 -26.34 -14.89 -25.02
N ARG A 372 -25.14 -15.13 -24.46
CA ARG A 372 -24.99 -15.79 -23.17
C ARG A 372 -24.33 -14.88 -22.14
N PRO A 373 -24.67 -15.04 -20.86
CA PRO A 373 -23.96 -14.38 -19.79
C PRO A 373 -22.51 -14.87 -19.75
N VAL A 374 -21.63 -13.97 -19.28
CA VAL A 374 -20.20 -14.25 -19.11
C VAL A 374 -19.86 -14.34 -17.64
N VAL A 375 -19.00 -15.29 -17.26
CA VAL A 375 -18.34 -15.31 -15.95
C VAL A 375 -16.84 -15.11 -16.15
N VAL A 376 -16.30 -14.02 -15.60
CA VAL A 376 -14.86 -13.77 -15.54
C VAL A 376 -14.30 -14.56 -14.37
N CYS A 377 -13.44 -15.54 -14.65
CA CYS A 377 -12.93 -16.56 -13.74
C CYS A 377 -11.48 -16.28 -13.38
N GLN A 378 -11.23 -15.62 -12.23
CA GLN A 378 -9.91 -15.09 -11.89
C GLN A 378 -9.11 -16.04 -10.98
N HIS A 379 -7.90 -16.39 -11.42
CA HIS A 379 -6.92 -17.12 -10.62
C HIS A 379 -6.31 -16.26 -9.49
N GLY A 380 -5.67 -16.90 -8.52
CA GLY A 380 -4.94 -16.27 -7.42
C GLY A 380 -3.45 -16.04 -7.73
N ARG A 381 -2.66 -15.83 -6.67
CA ARG A 381 -1.22 -15.58 -6.75
C ARG A 381 -0.47 -16.71 -7.47
N ASN A 382 0.49 -16.33 -8.31
CA ASN A 382 1.31 -17.23 -9.15
C ASN A 382 0.53 -18.09 -10.15
N GLY A 383 -0.80 -17.95 -10.23
CA GLY A 383 -1.62 -18.65 -11.19
C GLY A 383 -1.48 -18.14 -12.62
N VAL A 384 -2.07 -18.87 -13.55
CA VAL A 384 -2.26 -18.50 -14.95
C VAL A 384 -3.70 -18.83 -15.36
N PRO A 385 -4.22 -18.23 -16.44
CA PRO A 385 -5.60 -18.46 -16.90
C PRO A 385 -5.98 -19.95 -17.01
N ARG A 386 -5.06 -20.77 -17.49
CA ARG A 386 -5.28 -22.22 -17.70
C ARG A 386 -5.49 -23.00 -16.40
N ASP A 387 -5.00 -22.52 -15.27
CA ASP A 387 -5.20 -23.18 -13.97
C ASP A 387 -6.68 -23.23 -13.55
N THR A 388 -7.51 -22.31 -14.10
CA THR A 388 -8.95 -22.27 -13.84
C THR A 388 -9.77 -23.16 -14.79
N ILE A 389 -9.10 -23.72 -15.83
CA ILE A 389 -9.73 -24.47 -16.92
C ILE A 389 -9.29 -25.93 -16.90
N ASP A 390 -7.98 -26.15 -16.77
CA ASP A 390 -7.38 -27.48 -16.83
C ASP A 390 -7.31 -28.07 -15.43
N ASN A 391 -7.68 -29.32 -15.25
CA ASN A 391 -7.71 -30.01 -13.95
C ASN A 391 -6.30 -30.30 -13.38
N HIS A 392 -5.42 -29.29 -13.39
CA HIS A 392 -4.05 -29.39 -12.90
C HIS A 392 -3.90 -28.95 -11.45
N THR A 393 -4.85 -28.19 -10.92
CA THR A 393 -4.80 -27.67 -9.57
C THR A 393 -6.12 -27.88 -8.84
N THR A 394 -6.05 -28.52 -7.67
CA THR A 394 -7.21 -28.75 -6.80
C THR A 394 -7.79 -27.43 -6.24
N ALA A 395 -7.00 -26.37 -6.22
CA ALA A 395 -7.44 -25.08 -5.69
C ALA A 395 -8.54 -24.44 -6.55
N TYR A 396 -8.44 -24.51 -7.88
CA TYR A 396 -9.42 -23.87 -8.76
C TYR A 396 -10.55 -24.80 -9.20
N ASN A 397 -10.41 -26.12 -9.05
CA ASN A 397 -11.46 -27.11 -9.32
C ASN A 397 -12.10 -26.92 -10.72
N ASP A 398 -11.31 -26.56 -11.75
CA ASP A 398 -11.68 -26.29 -13.15
C ASP A 398 -12.92 -25.40 -13.30
N PHE A 399 -13.17 -24.48 -12.39
CA PHE A 399 -14.45 -23.78 -12.30
C PHE A 399 -14.82 -23.01 -13.57
N ALA A 400 -13.83 -22.50 -14.34
CA ALA A 400 -14.10 -21.85 -15.61
C ALA A 400 -14.61 -22.84 -16.68
N ALA A 401 -14.02 -24.04 -16.76
CA ALA A 401 -14.48 -25.10 -17.66
C ALA A 401 -15.87 -25.62 -17.23
N LYS A 402 -16.06 -25.90 -15.94
CA LYS A 402 -17.35 -26.36 -15.40
C LYS A 402 -18.49 -25.38 -15.61
N LEU A 403 -18.22 -24.07 -15.56
CA LEU A 403 -19.19 -23.03 -15.89
C LEU A 403 -19.48 -22.99 -17.40
N ALA A 404 -18.46 -23.21 -18.24
CA ALA A 404 -18.67 -23.33 -19.69
C ALA A 404 -19.52 -24.56 -20.03
N GLU A 405 -19.34 -25.68 -19.36
CA GLU A 405 -20.18 -26.89 -19.49
C GLU A 405 -21.65 -26.62 -19.09
N ARG A 406 -21.87 -25.68 -18.16
CA ARG A 406 -23.21 -25.21 -17.78
C ARG A 406 -23.80 -24.15 -18.73
N GLY A 407 -23.10 -23.86 -19.82
CA GLY A 407 -23.56 -22.97 -20.88
C GLY A 407 -23.20 -21.50 -20.71
N PHE A 408 -22.45 -21.11 -19.70
CA PHE A 408 -21.88 -19.75 -19.62
C PHE A 408 -20.73 -19.60 -20.62
N VAL A 409 -20.56 -18.42 -21.19
CA VAL A 409 -19.26 -18.04 -21.75
C VAL A 409 -18.35 -17.72 -20.56
N THR A 410 -17.11 -18.25 -20.51
CA THR A 410 -16.17 -17.91 -19.44
C THR A 410 -14.92 -17.24 -20.00
N TYR A 411 -14.36 -16.32 -19.21
CA TYR A 411 -13.11 -15.66 -19.53
C TYR A 411 -12.17 -15.72 -18.30
N ALA A 412 -11.02 -16.34 -18.46
CA ALA A 412 -10.01 -16.42 -17.43
C ALA A 412 -8.90 -15.40 -17.72
N PRO A 413 -8.91 -14.20 -17.08
CA PRO A 413 -7.86 -13.21 -17.29
C PRO A 413 -6.58 -13.61 -16.56
N HIS A 414 -5.43 -13.18 -17.08
CA HIS A 414 -4.17 -13.20 -16.37
C HIS A 414 -4.01 -11.90 -15.59
N ASN A 415 -3.71 -12.01 -14.30
CA ASN A 415 -3.34 -10.89 -13.47
C ASN A 415 -1.84 -10.89 -13.15
N LEU A 416 -1.34 -9.71 -12.77
CA LEU A 416 0.08 -9.44 -12.55
C LEU A 416 0.66 -10.07 -11.28
N TYR A 417 -0.09 -10.85 -10.53
CA TYR A 417 0.32 -11.51 -9.26
C TYR A 417 1.32 -12.66 -9.45
N ARG A 418 2.24 -12.52 -10.37
CA ARG A 418 3.20 -13.56 -10.72
C ARG A 418 4.61 -13.01 -10.76
N GLY A 419 5.59 -13.88 -10.45
CA GLY A 419 7.00 -13.50 -10.49
C GLY A 419 7.47 -12.82 -9.21
N GLU A 420 6.84 -13.14 -8.09
CA GLU A 420 7.25 -12.72 -6.73
C GLU A 420 7.63 -11.24 -6.62
N ASP A 421 8.92 -10.91 -6.50
CA ASP A 421 9.35 -9.53 -6.33
C ASP A 421 9.10 -8.64 -7.54
N GLN A 422 8.93 -9.17 -8.76
CA GLN A 422 8.72 -8.35 -9.95
C GLN A 422 7.40 -7.55 -9.87
N TYR A 423 6.29 -8.20 -9.51
CA TYR A 423 5.02 -7.48 -9.36
C TYR A 423 5.01 -6.58 -8.12
N ARG A 424 5.75 -6.96 -7.06
CA ARG A 424 5.95 -6.13 -5.87
C ARG A 424 6.72 -4.85 -6.20
N TRP A 425 7.75 -4.95 -7.05
CA TRP A 425 8.48 -3.79 -7.53
C TRP A 425 7.62 -2.88 -8.42
N LEU A 426 6.72 -3.46 -9.23
CA LEU A 426 5.75 -2.70 -10.00
C LEU A 426 4.81 -1.91 -9.08
N ASP A 427 4.30 -2.54 -8.02
CA ASP A 427 3.48 -1.88 -7.01
C ASP A 427 4.23 -0.73 -6.33
N ARG A 428 5.49 -0.91 -5.94
CA ARG A 428 6.32 0.15 -5.36
C ARG A 428 6.53 1.34 -6.28
N LYS A 429 6.80 1.10 -7.56
CA LYS A 429 6.88 2.18 -8.56
C LYS A 429 5.56 2.94 -8.66
N ALA A 430 4.46 2.21 -8.68
CA ALA A 430 3.12 2.77 -8.73
C ALA A 430 2.80 3.63 -7.49
N ASN A 431 3.18 3.18 -6.29
CA ASN A 431 2.97 3.90 -5.04
C ASN A 431 3.59 5.31 -5.05
N ALA A 432 4.75 5.47 -5.68
CA ALA A 432 5.42 6.77 -5.79
C ALA A 432 4.57 7.84 -6.53
N ILE A 433 3.69 7.39 -7.42
CA ILE A 433 2.75 8.25 -8.18
C ILE A 433 1.29 8.10 -7.73
N GLY A 434 1.04 7.53 -6.54
CA GLY A 434 -0.31 7.37 -6.00
C GLY A 434 -1.15 6.31 -6.71
N CYS A 435 -0.50 5.34 -7.31
CA CYS A 435 -1.07 4.17 -7.95
C CYS A 435 -0.68 2.89 -7.21
N THR A 436 -1.32 1.79 -7.53
CA THR A 436 -1.06 0.45 -6.97
C THR A 436 -0.99 -0.59 -8.09
N LEU A 437 -0.72 -1.83 -7.74
CA LEU A 437 -0.85 -2.93 -8.69
C LEU A 437 -2.27 -2.99 -9.30
N PHE A 438 -3.29 -2.64 -8.51
CA PHE A 438 -4.68 -2.61 -8.99
C PHE A 438 -4.95 -1.52 -10.03
N SER A 439 -4.13 -0.48 -10.14
CA SER A 439 -4.25 0.51 -11.24
C SER A 439 -4.13 -0.16 -12.61
N PHE A 440 -3.18 -1.08 -12.74
CA PHE A 440 -2.98 -1.87 -13.96
C PHE A 440 -4.09 -2.90 -14.17
N ILE A 441 -4.47 -3.61 -13.11
CA ILE A 441 -5.49 -4.65 -13.15
C ILE A 441 -6.85 -4.06 -13.52
N ILE A 442 -7.23 -2.90 -12.96
CA ILE A 442 -8.46 -2.19 -13.30
C ILE A 442 -8.47 -1.83 -14.80
N ALA A 443 -7.37 -1.30 -15.34
CA ALA A 443 -7.28 -0.97 -16.76
C ALA A 443 -7.39 -2.20 -17.65
N GLN A 444 -6.74 -3.32 -17.28
CA GLN A 444 -6.86 -4.60 -18.00
C GLN A 444 -8.30 -5.14 -17.99
N HIS A 445 -8.98 -5.08 -16.85
CA HIS A 445 -10.38 -5.51 -16.74
C HIS A 445 -11.35 -4.59 -17.50
N ASP A 446 -11.11 -3.27 -17.48
CA ASP A 446 -11.93 -2.29 -18.21
C ASP A 446 -11.88 -2.57 -19.73
N GLN A 447 -10.66 -2.82 -20.25
CA GLN A 447 -10.48 -3.22 -21.65
C GLN A 447 -11.11 -4.57 -21.97
N THR A 448 -10.94 -5.54 -21.07
CA THR A 448 -11.55 -6.88 -21.22
C THR A 448 -13.08 -6.79 -21.29
N LEU A 449 -13.70 -6.04 -20.38
CA LEU A 449 -15.16 -5.84 -20.36
C LEU A 449 -15.65 -5.12 -21.62
N THR A 450 -14.89 -4.11 -22.05
CA THR A 450 -15.19 -3.37 -23.28
C THR A 450 -15.17 -4.29 -24.49
N TRP A 451 -14.13 -5.12 -24.63
CA TRP A 451 -14.02 -6.07 -25.72
C TRP A 451 -15.09 -7.19 -25.65
N LEU A 452 -15.28 -7.83 -24.49
CA LEU A 452 -16.30 -8.88 -24.31
C LEU A 452 -17.69 -8.40 -24.73
N SER A 453 -18.04 -7.16 -24.38
CA SER A 453 -19.34 -6.57 -24.74
C SER A 453 -19.53 -6.38 -26.25
N THR A 454 -18.47 -6.43 -27.07
CA THR A 454 -18.55 -6.35 -28.55
C THR A 454 -18.77 -7.69 -29.22
N LEU A 455 -18.59 -8.80 -28.51
CA LEU A 455 -18.72 -10.13 -29.09
C LEU A 455 -20.19 -10.45 -29.34
N PRO A 456 -20.55 -10.93 -30.56
CA PRO A 456 -21.98 -11.09 -30.97
C PRO A 456 -22.74 -12.12 -30.12
N PHE A 457 -22.02 -13.05 -29.51
CA PHE A 457 -22.58 -14.13 -28.69
C PHE A 457 -22.53 -13.82 -27.16
N VAL A 458 -22.09 -12.63 -26.77
CA VAL A 458 -22.02 -12.21 -25.38
C VAL A 458 -23.18 -11.27 -25.04
N ASP A 459 -23.84 -11.51 -23.92
CA ASP A 459 -24.73 -10.56 -23.28
C ASP A 459 -23.91 -9.60 -22.39
N GLY A 460 -23.66 -8.43 -22.94
CA GLY A 460 -22.83 -7.40 -22.29
C GLY A 460 -23.41 -6.85 -20.97
N ASP A 461 -24.71 -7.04 -20.71
CA ASP A 461 -25.36 -6.62 -19.46
C ASP A 461 -25.27 -7.70 -18.37
N ARG A 462 -24.87 -8.92 -18.72
CA ARG A 462 -24.75 -10.05 -17.81
C ARG A 462 -23.31 -10.59 -17.75
N ILE A 463 -22.37 -9.74 -17.31
CA ILE A 463 -20.97 -10.13 -17.08
C ILE A 463 -20.73 -10.18 -15.58
N ALA A 464 -20.51 -11.37 -15.02
CA ALA A 464 -20.20 -11.64 -13.62
C ALA A 464 -18.69 -11.79 -13.40
N PHE A 465 -18.27 -11.54 -12.17
CA PHE A 465 -16.91 -11.81 -11.70
C PHE A 465 -16.90 -12.91 -10.64
N TYR A 466 -15.94 -13.85 -10.72
CA TYR A 466 -15.70 -14.87 -9.71
C TYR A 466 -14.20 -15.16 -9.60
N GLY A 467 -13.62 -15.05 -8.40
CA GLY A 467 -12.20 -15.27 -8.21
C GLY A 467 -11.80 -15.80 -6.84
N LEU A 468 -10.70 -16.55 -6.80
CA LEU A 468 -10.12 -17.16 -5.60
C LEU A 468 -8.85 -16.42 -5.18
N SER A 469 -8.64 -16.21 -3.86
CA SER A 469 -7.39 -15.66 -3.30
C SER A 469 -7.15 -14.23 -3.81
N TYR A 470 -6.04 -13.91 -4.48
CA TYR A 470 -5.89 -12.63 -5.18
C TYR A 470 -7.01 -12.35 -6.21
N GLY A 471 -7.63 -13.41 -6.77
CA GLY A 471 -8.86 -13.28 -7.53
C GLY A 471 -10.03 -12.85 -6.64
N GLY A 472 -10.08 -13.30 -5.39
CA GLY A 472 -11.01 -12.84 -4.37
C GLY A 472 -10.76 -11.39 -3.95
N GLU A 473 -9.49 -10.97 -3.79
CA GLU A 473 -9.14 -9.55 -3.64
C GLU A 473 -9.65 -8.72 -4.83
N THR A 474 -9.46 -9.22 -6.05
CA THR A 474 -9.95 -8.58 -7.27
C THR A 474 -11.48 -8.43 -7.27
N ALA A 475 -12.20 -9.43 -6.75
CA ALA A 475 -13.67 -9.44 -6.67
C ALA A 475 -14.26 -8.30 -5.83
N VAL A 476 -13.51 -7.75 -4.87
CA VAL A 476 -13.92 -6.64 -4.01
C VAL A 476 -13.22 -5.32 -4.34
N ARG A 477 -12.27 -5.30 -5.28
CA ARG A 477 -11.54 -4.09 -5.68
C ARG A 477 -11.89 -3.59 -7.07
N VAL A 478 -12.09 -4.50 -8.02
CA VAL A 478 -12.34 -4.15 -9.42
C VAL A 478 -13.83 -3.92 -9.70
N PRO A 479 -14.77 -4.84 -9.37
CA PRO A 479 -16.20 -4.62 -9.61
C PRO A 479 -16.79 -3.38 -8.92
N PRO A 480 -16.35 -2.93 -7.73
CA PRO A 480 -16.79 -1.65 -7.17
C PRO A 480 -16.53 -0.45 -8.09
N ILE A 481 -15.47 -0.50 -8.87
CA ILE A 481 -15.03 0.57 -9.79
C ILE A 481 -15.61 0.40 -11.18
N LEU A 482 -15.66 -0.84 -11.69
CA LEU A 482 -16.14 -1.18 -13.04
C LEU A 482 -17.58 -1.69 -13.00
N GLU A 483 -18.53 -0.79 -13.21
CA GLU A 483 -19.96 -1.06 -13.06
C GLU A 483 -20.54 -2.02 -14.13
N LYS A 484 -19.79 -2.35 -15.19
CA LYS A 484 -20.16 -3.39 -16.14
C LYS A 484 -20.18 -4.80 -15.56
N TYR A 485 -19.49 -5.04 -14.44
CA TYR A 485 -19.69 -6.27 -13.67
C TYR A 485 -21.04 -6.22 -12.98
N CYS A 486 -21.98 -7.03 -13.39
CA CYS A 486 -23.34 -7.06 -12.83
C CYS A 486 -23.46 -7.86 -11.53
N LEU A 487 -22.45 -8.68 -11.20
CA LEU A 487 -22.38 -9.56 -10.03
C LEU A 487 -20.91 -9.83 -9.67
N SER A 488 -20.60 -10.05 -8.38
CA SER A 488 -19.27 -10.46 -7.96
C SER A 488 -19.30 -11.56 -6.89
N ILE A 489 -18.37 -12.54 -7.02
CA ILE A 489 -18.16 -13.63 -6.06
C ILE A 489 -16.70 -13.59 -5.58
N CYS A 490 -16.52 -13.47 -4.27
CA CYS A 490 -15.23 -13.49 -3.58
C CYS A 490 -15.00 -14.84 -2.89
N SER A 491 -14.07 -15.63 -3.38
CA SER A 491 -13.68 -16.91 -2.79
C SER A 491 -12.34 -16.83 -2.09
N GLY A 492 -12.26 -17.37 -0.87
CA GLY A 492 -11.04 -17.63 -0.12
C GLY A 492 -10.23 -16.40 0.31
N ASP A 493 -10.78 -15.20 0.22
CA ASP A 493 -10.08 -13.96 0.61
C ASP A 493 -10.88 -13.01 1.50
N PHE A 494 -12.20 -13.00 1.42
CA PHE A 494 -13.05 -12.09 2.20
C PHE A 494 -12.79 -12.20 3.71
N ASN A 495 -12.42 -11.09 4.36
CA ASN A 495 -12.11 -11.06 5.80
C ASN A 495 -12.03 -9.62 6.33
N GLN A 496 -11.64 -9.43 7.60
CA GLN A 496 -11.25 -8.13 8.15
C GLN A 496 -9.85 -7.76 7.64
N TRP A 497 -9.78 -7.07 6.49
CA TRP A 497 -8.52 -6.77 5.80
C TRP A 497 -7.55 -5.98 6.66
N THR A 498 -8.01 -4.97 7.37
CA THR A 498 -7.16 -4.16 8.25
C THR A 498 -6.46 -5.01 9.31
N ARG A 499 -7.17 -5.97 9.94
CA ARG A 499 -6.56 -6.92 10.88
C ARG A 499 -5.62 -7.89 10.17
N LYS A 500 -6.02 -8.37 9.00
CA LYS A 500 -5.21 -9.27 8.17
C LYS A 500 -3.87 -8.65 7.76
N VAL A 501 -3.82 -7.35 7.51
CA VAL A 501 -2.62 -6.65 7.02
C VAL A 501 -1.79 -6.03 8.13
N ALA A 502 -2.42 -5.45 9.15
CA ALA A 502 -1.74 -4.56 10.10
C ALA A 502 -1.71 -5.05 11.56
N SER A 503 -2.42 -6.12 11.95
CA SER A 503 -2.35 -6.60 13.33
C SER A 503 -1.05 -7.34 13.61
N THR A 504 -0.47 -7.12 14.79
CA THR A 504 0.79 -7.75 15.21
C THR A 504 0.59 -8.96 16.14
N ASP A 505 -0.61 -9.13 16.68
CA ASP A 505 -0.99 -10.20 17.61
C ASP A 505 -1.63 -11.43 16.94
N GLN A 506 -1.96 -11.34 15.64
CA GLN A 506 -2.69 -12.40 14.95
C GLN A 506 -1.77 -13.30 14.10
N PRO A 507 -1.87 -14.62 14.23
CA PRO A 507 -1.04 -15.57 13.48
C PRO A 507 -1.32 -15.56 11.98
N PHE A 508 -2.50 -15.12 11.54
CA PHE A 508 -2.90 -15.02 10.14
C PHE A 508 -2.45 -13.70 9.47
N SER A 509 -1.84 -12.79 10.22
CA SER A 509 -1.46 -11.48 9.71
C SER A 509 -0.35 -11.54 8.67
N PHE A 510 -0.49 -10.76 7.60
CA PHE A 510 0.56 -10.52 6.61
C PHE A 510 1.78 -9.78 7.19
N MET A 511 1.66 -9.20 8.38
CA MET A 511 2.80 -8.67 9.12
C MET A 511 3.92 -9.71 9.30
N ARG A 512 3.57 -11.02 9.31
CA ARG A 512 4.48 -12.13 9.56
C ARG A 512 4.94 -12.86 8.30
N THR A 513 4.68 -12.30 7.13
CA THR A 513 4.92 -12.98 5.86
C THR A 513 5.84 -12.17 4.93
N ILE A 514 6.26 -12.81 3.84
CA ILE A 514 7.08 -12.18 2.80
C ILE A 514 6.28 -11.20 1.92
N GLU A 515 4.96 -11.12 2.09
CA GLU A 515 4.07 -10.29 1.29
C GLU A 515 4.12 -8.82 1.74
N TRP A 516 5.19 -8.12 1.38
CA TRP A 516 5.41 -6.72 1.76
C TRP A 516 4.61 -5.71 0.94
N GLU A 517 3.91 -6.14 -0.10
CA GLU A 517 3.01 -5.37 -0.94
C GLU A 517 1.58 -5.23 -0.40
N MET A 518 1.20 -6.00 0.61
CA MET A 518 -0.17 -6.07 1.12
C MET A 518 -0.70 -4.80 1.82
N PRO A 519 0.13 -3.94 2.44
CA PRO A 519 -0.36 -2.68 2.97
C PRO A 519 -0.69 -1.68 1.87
N TYR A 520 -1.91 -1.14 1.87
CA TYR A 520 -2.33 -0.02 1.02
C TYR A 520 -2.41 1.25 1.84
N TRP A 521 -1.93 2.38 1.30
CA TRP A 521 -1.89 3.65 2.02
C TRP A 521 -3.27 4.05 2.54
N ASN A 522 -3.37 4.19 3.88
CA ASN A 522 -4.57 4.66 4.61
C ASN A 522 -5.85 3.86 4.35
N LEU A 523 -5.76 2.66 3.77
CA LEU A 523 -6.93 1.84 3.48
C LEU A 523 -7.64 1.43 4.78
N GLY A 524 -6.90 1.17 5.87
CA GLY A 524 -7.46 0.82 7.17
C GLY A 524 -8.39 1.86 7.78
N HIS A 525 -8.30 3.13 7.39
CA HIS A 525 -9.18 4.20 7.84
C HIS A 525 -10.24 4.62 6.81
N SER A 526 -10.25 4.01 5.64
CA SER A 526 -11.17 4.40 4.56
C SER A 526 -12.07 3.25 4.09
N PHE A 527 -11.52 2.09 3.77
CA PHE A 527 -12.28 0.97 3.24
C PHE A 527 -11.72 -0.37 3.76
N ASP A 528 -12.61 -1.24 4.23
CA ASP A 528 -12.35 -2.66 4.43
C ASP A 528 -13.29 -3.46 3.50
N TYR A 529 -13.38 -4.75 3.60
CA TYR A 529 -14.14 -5.58 2.65
C TYR A 529 -15.63 -5.24 2.62
N ALA A 530 -16.24 -4.93 3.75
CA ALA A 530 -17.63 -4.50 3.79
C ALA A 530 -17.83 -3.16 3.05
N GLU A 531 -17.00 -2.15 3.33
CA GLU A 531 -17.10 -0.84 2.71
C GLU A 531 -16.84 -0.90 1.19
N MET A 532 -15.89 -1.72 0.73
CA MET A 532 -15.68 -1.98 -0.70
C MET A 532 -16.92 -2.62 -1.34
N THR A 533 -17.56 -3.56 -0.66
CA THR A 533 -18.78 -4.23 -1.13
C THR A 533 -19.98 -3.26 -1.17
N TYR A 534 -20.08 -2.31 -0.23
CA TYR A 534 -21.11 -1.26 -0.27
C TYR A 534 -21.06 -0.43 -1.56
N LEU A 535 -19.87 -0.24 -2.14
CA LEU A 535 -19.70 0.45 -3.42
C LEU A 535 -20.24 -0.35 -4.61
N MET A 536 -20.49 -1.64 -4.45
CA MET A 536 -21.16 -2.47 -5.48
C MET A 536 -22.69 -2.46 -5.36
N PHE A 537 -23.24 -2.03 -4.23
CA PHE A 537 -24.70 -2.02 -4.03
C PHE A 537 -25.43 -1.33 -5.19
N PRO A 538 -26.53 -1.86 -5.73
CA PRO A 538 -27.31 -3.01 -5.28
C PRO A 538 -27.02 -4.32 -6.06
N ARG A 539 -25.86 -4.47 -6.68
CA ARG A 539 -25.48 -5.66 -7.46
C ARG A 539 -25.33 -6.88 -6.56
N PRO A 540 -25.70 -8.09 -7.02
CA PRO A 540 -25.53 -9.32 -6.25
C PRO A 540 -24.07 -9.57 -5.87
N PHE A 541 -23.85 -10.02 -4.62
CA PHE A 541 -22.52 -10.34 -4.08
C PHE A 541 -22.55 -11.62 -3.26
N MET A 542 -21.58 -12.51 -3.46
CA MET A 542 -21.45 -13.72 -2.67
C MET A 542 -20.04 -13.95 -2.16
N VAL A 543 -19.93 -14.53 -0.98
CA VAL A 543 -18.67 -15.01 -0.38
C VAL A 543 -18.67 -16.53 -0.35
N GLU A 544 -17.55 -17.14 -0.74
CA GLU A 544 -17.30 -18.58 -0.62
C GLU A 544 -16.10 -18.80 0.28
N ARG A 545 -16.26 -19.62 1.33
CA ARG A 545 -15.25 -19.79 2.37
C ARG A 545 -15.11 -21.24 2.83
N GLY A 546 -13.92 -21.82 2.66
CA GLY A 546 -13.56 -23.12 3.26
C GLY A 546 -13.17 -22.97 4.74
N HIS A 547 -13.75 -23.81 5.62
CA HIS A 547 -13.48 -23.77 7.07
C HIS A 547 -12.00 -24.00 7.43
N HIS A 548 -11.27 -24.75 6.58
CA HIS A 548 -9.84 -25.06 6.78
C HIS A 548 -8.90 -24.16 5.97
N ASP A 549 -9.41 -23.09 5.41
CA ASP A 549 -8.60 -22.14 4.66
C ASP A 549 -7.70 -21.32 5.62
N GLY A 550 -6.39 -21.45 5.47
CA GLY A 550 -5.39 -20.80 6.31
C GLY A 550 -5.20 -19.29 6.04
N VAL A 551 -5.90 -18.71 5.06
CA VAL A 551 -5.75 -17.29 4.71
C VAL A 551 -6.39 -16.37 5.74
N GLY A 552 -7.44 -16.78 6.44
CA GLY A 552 -8.12 -15.97 7.45
C GLY A 552 -8.88 -16.80 8.46
N ARG A 553 -9.71 -16.14 9.27
CA ARG A 553 -10.60 -16.78 10.25
C ARG A 553 -12.05 -16.63 9.81
N ASP A 554 -12.86 -17.68 10.02
CA ASP A 554 -14.30 -17.63 9.74
C ASP A 554 -15.00 -16.47 10.46
N GLN A 555 -14.57 -16.15 11.70
CA GLN A 555 -15.12 -15.04 12.47
C GLN A 555 -14.88 -13.68 11.80
N TRP A 556 -13.73 -13.46 11.15
CA TRP A 556 -13.47 -12.24 10.43
C TRP A 556 -14.31 -12.12 9.16
N VAL A 557 -14.47 -13.26 8.47
CA VAL A 557 -15.33 -13.35 7.27
C VAL A 557 -16.80 -13.08 7.65
N ALA A 558 -17.30 -13.76 8.68
CA ALA A 558 -18.67 -13.59 9.15
C ALA A 558 -18.97 -12.16 9.64
N HIS A 559 -18.00 -11.52 10.32
CA HIS A 559 -18.14 -10.14 10.79
C HIS A 559 -18.33 -9.15 9.63
N GLU A 560 -17.43 -9.18 8.65
CA GLU A 560 -17.53 -8.29 7.48
C GLU A 560 -18.78 -8.59 6.64
N PHE A 561 -19.12 -9.87 6.45
CA PHE A 561 -20.31 -10.24 5.69
C PHE A 561 -21.61 -9.84 6.39
N ALA A 562 -21.68 -9.88 7.72
CA ALA A 562 -22.85 -9.42 8.47
C ALA A 562 -23.16 -7.94 8.22
N LYS A 563 -22.14 -7.10 8.07
CA LYS A 563 -22.26 -5.68 7.69
C LYS A 563 -22.87 -5.53 6.29
N VAL A 564 -22.36 -6.30 5.31
CA VAL A 564 -22.89 -6.32 3.94
C VAL A 564 -24.36 -6.74 3.94
N ARG A 565 -24.68 -7.85 4.60
CA ARG A 565 -26.06 -8.37 4.69
C ARG A 565 -26.99 -7.36 5.34
N TYR A 566 -26.53 -6.66 6.38
CA TYR A 566 -27.29 -5.61 7.04
C TYR A 566 -27.64 -4.48 6.06
N LEU A 567 -26.66 -3.98 5.30
CA LEU A 567 -26.91 -2.94 4.29
C LEU A 567 -28.01 -3.36 3.30
N TYR A 568 -27.86 -4.51 2.66
CA TYR A 568 -28.84 -4.98 1.67
C TYR A 568 -30.24 -5.19 2.27
N ALA A 569 -30.31 -5.64 3.51
CA ALA A 569 -31.59 -5.83 4.22
C ALA A 569 -32.36 -4.52 4.42
N GLN A 570 -31.68 -3.38 4.65
CA GLN A 570 -32.32 -2.08 4.80
C GLN A 570 -33.08 -1.65 3.53
N PHE A 571 -32.67 -2.19 2.39
CA PHE A 571 -33.29 -1.91 1.08
C PHE A 571 -34.18 -3.06 0.58
N GLY A 572 -34.50 -4.06 1.45
CA GLY A 572 -35.33 -5.20 1.07
C GLY A 572 -34.66 -6.15 0.06
N MET A 573 -33.33 -6.15 -0.05
CA MET A 573 -32.56 -6.88 -1.07
C MET A 573 -31.67 -7.97 -0.45
N SER A 574 -32.04 -8.55 0.68
CA SER A 574 -31.26 -9.61 1.35
C SER A 574 -30.99 -10.83 0.48
N ASP A 575 -31.84 -11.09 -0.51
CA ASP A 575 -31.72 -12.19 -1.45
C ASP A 575 -30.63 -11.99 -2.52
N ARG A 576 -30.05 -10.79 -2.59
CA ARG A 576 -28.93 -10.44 -3.50
C ARG A 576 -27.56 -10.71 -2.89
N VAL A 577 -27.46 -11.08 -1.62
CA VAL A 577 -26.20 -11.41 -0.97
C VAL A 577 -26.28 -12.76 -0.28
N ASP A 578 -25.21 -13.56 -0.41
CA ASP A 578 -25.12 -14.86 0.21
C ASP A 578 -23.70 -15.19 0.63
N ILE A 579 -23.55 -16.15 1.54
CA ILE A 579 -22.26 -16.69 1.99
C ILE A 579 -22.36 -18.21 2.13
N GLU A 580 -21.41 -18.91 1.52
CA GLU A 580 -21.24 -20.33 1.68
C GLU A 580 -20.01 -20.63 2.54
N PHE A 581 -20.21 -21.35 3.64
CA PHE A 581 -19.13 -21.99 4.38
C PHE A 581 -19.14 -23.48 4.05
N PHE A 582 -18.01 -24.02 3.61
CA PHE A 582 -17.91 -25.44 3.22
C PHE A 582 -16.77 -26.15 3.93
N GLN A 583 -16.85 -27.47 4.01
CA GLN A 583 -15.79 -28.34 4.53
C GLN A 583 -14.67 -28.48 3.49
N GLY A 584 -13.74 -27.55 3.49
CA GLY A 584 -12.62 -27.52 2.56
C GLY A 584 -11.55 -26.50 2.95
N GLY A 585 -10.47 -26.47 2.20
CA GLY A 585 -9.36 -25.54 2.35
C GLY A 585 -9.47 -24.32 1.45
N HIS A 586 -8.32 -23.79 1.04
CA HIS A 586 -8.19 -22.66 0.12
C HIS A 586 -8.48 -23.08 -1.32
N SER A 587 -9.75 -23.22 -1.67
CA SER A 587 -10.17 -23.74 -2.98
C SER A 587 -11.57 -23.25 -3.37
N ILE A 588 -11.86 -23.32 -4.66
CA ILE A 588 -13.21 -23.17 -5.21
C ILE A 588 -14.05 -24.40 -4.85
N ASN A 589 -15.20 -24.22 -4.20
CA ASN A 589 -16.19 -25.26 -3.96
C ASN A 589 -17.12 -25.44 -5.18
N GLY A 590 -17.61 -24.34 -5.72
CA GLY A 590 -18.41 -24.34 -6.95
C GLY A 590 -19.82 -24.88 -6.80
N GLN A 591 -20.35 -25.04 -5.56
CA GLN A 591 -21.73 -25.51 -5.32
C GLN A 591 -22.68 -24.31 -5.19
N GLY A 592 -22.75 -23.70 -4.04
CA GLY A 592 -23.62 -22.54 -3.82
C GLY A 592 -23.32 -21.37 -4.75
N THR A 593 -22.06 -21.18 -5.12
CA THR A 593 -21.65 -20.13 -6.05
C THR A 593 -22.20 -20.35 -7.48
N PHE A 594 -22.25 -21.58 -7.96
CA PHE A 594 -22.83 -21.89 -9.28
C PHE A 594 -24.34 -21.65 -9.28
N ASP A 595 -25.04 -22.07 -8.23
CA ASP A 595 -26.48 -21.80 -8.08
C ASP A 595 -26.76 -20.30 -8.02
N PHE A 596 -25.91 -19.55 -7.31
CA PHE A 596 -26.00 -18.09 -7.24
C PHE A 596 -25.83 -17.42 -8.61
N LEU A 597 -24.88 -17.91 -9.43
CA LEU A 597 -24.69 -17.43 -10.81
C LEU A 597 -25.92 -17.73 -11.68
N HIS A 598 -26.45 -18.96 -11.65
CA HIS A 598 -27.65 -19.32 -12.40
C HIS A 598 -28.85 -18.44 -12.03
N LYS A 599 -29.08 -18.23 -10.74
CA LYS A 599 -30.15 -17.39 -10.20
C LYS A 599 -30.02 -15.94 -10.67
N HIS A 600 -28.90 -15.32 -10.41
CA HIS A 600 -28.74 -13.86 -10.57
C HIS A 600 -28.36 -13.43 -11.98
N LEU A 601 -27.83 -14.34 -12.82
CA LEU A 601 -27.65 -14.11 -14.26
C LEU A 601 -28.88 -14.54 -15.07
N ASN A 602 -29.93 -15.03 -14.43
CA ASN A 602 -31.14 -15.55 -15.08
C ASN A 602 -30.77 -16.52 -16.20
N TRP A 603 -29.95 -17.52 -15.88
CA TRP A 603 -29.49 -18.55 -16.79
C TRP A 603 -29.90 -19.94 -16.29
N PRO A 604 -30.53 -20.80 -17.14
CA PRO A 604 -31.06 -22.07 -16.67
C PRO A 604 -29.93 -22.96 -16.10
N ALA A 605 -30.18 -23.55 -14.93
CA ALA A 605 -29.31 -24.59 -14.42
C ALA A 605 -29.43 -25.85 -15.27
N PRO A 606 -28.36 -26.67 -15.40
CA PRO A 606 -28.48 -27.99 -15.99
C PRO A 606 -29.58 -28.79 -15.30
N ASP A 607 -30.34 -29.60 -16.05
CA ASP A 607 -31.27 -30.54 -15.46
C ASP A 607 -30.51 -31.39 -14.43
N SER A 608 -30.99 -31.45 -13.19
CA SER A 608 -30.41 -32.31 -12.17
C SER A 608 -30.43 -33.75 -12.74
N GLU A 609 -29.25 -34.33 -12.91
CA GLU A 609 -29.17 -35.76 -13.19
C GLU A 609 -29.96 -36.51 -12.12
N GLN A 610 -31.05 -37.19 -12.57
CA GLN A 610 -31.85 -38.06 -11.72
C GLN A 610 -31.08 -39.29 -11.26
#